data_d1ae471f0cfebb3310a430a68aa6a8d8
#
_entry.id   d1ae471f0cfebb3310a430a68aa6a8d8
#
_cell.length_a   1.000
_cell.length_b   1.000
_cell.length_c   1.000
_cell.angle_alpha   90.00
_cell.angle_beta   90.00
_cell.angle_gamma   90.00
#
_symmetry.space_group_name_H-M   'P 1'
#
loop_
_entity.id
_entity.type
_entity.pdbx_description
1 polymer ?
#
loop_
_entity_poly.entity_id
_entity_poly.type
_entity_poly.pdbx_seq_one_letter_code
_entity_poly.pdbx_strand_id
1 'polypeptide(L)'
;MDVDDFIRDDKSAAVFLNEMIKLDSGDGSMVRLAIGNIIKCHNVSEIAKPACVSRASLYSAFNKDGNPSFDMVQKVLAAMGLGIQFVPLENR
;
A
#
# COMPACT_ATOMS: atom_id res chain seq x y z
N MET A 1 -12.69 -0.39 18.20
CA MET A 1 -11.56 0.11 17.41
C MET A 1 -12.01 0.40 15.98
N ASP A 2 -11.71 1.59 15.51
CA ASP A 2 -12.05 1.98 14.16
C ASP A 2 -11.10 1.29 13.16
N VAL A 3 -11.59 1.00 11.96
CA VAL A 3 -10.77 0.41 10.89
C VAL A 3 -9.58 1.33 10.59
N ASP A 4 -9.78 2.64 10.59
CA ASP A 4 -8.70 3.60 10.31
C ASP A 4 -7.58 3.49 11.34
N ASP A 5 -7.93 3.31 12.62
CA ASP A 5 -6.91 3.13 13.66
C ASP A 5 -6.17 1.81 13.48
N PHE A 6 -6.89 0.77 13.03
CA PHE A 6 -6.30 -0.54 12.79
C PHE A 6 -5.20 -0.50 11.72
N ILE A 7 -5.46 0.17 10.60
CA ILE A 7 -4.51 0.15 9.47
C ILE A 7 -3.43 1.23 9.54
N ARG A 8 -3.42 2.08 10.59
CA ARG A 8 -2.35 3.07 10.78
C ARG A 8 -1.11 2.46 11.41
N ASP A 9 -1.27 1.36 12.13
CA ASP A 9 -0.15 0.64 12.73
C ASP A 9 0.52 -0.21 11.66
N ASP A 10 1.86 -0.25 11.65
CA ASP A 10 2.61 -0.98 10.62
C ASP A 10 2.29 -2.48 10.61
N LYS A 11 2.13 -3.08 11.78
CA LYS A 11 1.81 -4.51 11.87
C LYS A 11 0.41 -4.80 11.35
N SER A 12 -0.55 -3.94 11.71
CA SER A 12 -1.92 -4.10 11.25
C SER A 12 -2.05 -3.81 9.77
N ALA A 13 -1.29 -2.84 9.26
CA ALA A 13 -1.26 -2.55 7.83
C ALA A 13 -0.72 -3.76 7.05
N ALA A 14 0.31 -4.42 7.58
CA ALA A 14 0.85 -5.62 6.93
C ALA A 14 -0.19 -6.73 6.87
N VAL A 15 -0.93 -6.96 7.96
CA VAL A 15 -2.00 -7.96 8.00
C VAL A 15 -3.08 -7.61 6.97
N PHE A 16 -3.48 -6.36 6.92
CA PHE A 16 -4.50 -5.88 5.97
C PHE A 16 -4.06 -6.13 4.53
N LEU A 17 -2.83 -5.76 4.20
CA LEU A 17 -2.31 -5.94 2.84
C LEU A 17 -2.18 -7.42 2.48
N ASN A 18 -1.76 -8.26 3.43
CA ASN A 18 -1.66 -9.70 3.19
C ASN A 18 -3.03 -10.33 2.92
N GLU A 19 -4.09 -9.82 3.57
CA GLU A 19 -5.44 -10.27 3.28
C GLU A 19 -5.92 -9.78 1.92
N MET A 20 -5.60 -8.54 1.58
CA MET A 20 -6.02 -7.97 0.30
C MET A 20 -5.36 -8.67 -0.88
N ILE A 21 -4.08 -9.06 -0.73
CA ILE A 21 -3.40 -9.74 -1.82
C ILE A 21 -4.01 -11.12 -2.10
N LYS A 22 -4.56 -11.76 -1.07
CA LYS A 22 -5.25 -13.04 -1.25
C LYS A 22 -6.53 -12.89 -2.06
N LEU A 23 -7.17 -11.73 -1.96
CA LEU A 23 -8.41 -11.42 -2.67
C LEU A 23 -8.17 -10.83 -4.05
N ASP A 24 -6.92 -10.53 -4.37
CA ASP A 24 -6.57 -9.88 -5.62
C ASP A 24 -6.74 -10.85 -6.79
N SER A 25 -7.24 -10.34 -7.91
CA SER A 25 -7.47 -11.15 -9.10
C SER A 25 -6.18 -11.49 -9.87
N GLY A 26 -5.05 -10.95 -9.43
CA GLY A 26 -3.76 -11.18 -10.06
C GLY A 26 -3.22 -9.96 -10.80
N ASP A 27 -3.99 -8.89 -10.88
CA ASP A 27 -3.59 -7.66 -11.56
C ASP A 27 -3.06 -6.59 -10.60
N GLY A 28 -3.07 -6.86 -9.29
CA GLY A 28 -2.58 -5.93 -8.28
C GLY A 28 -3.57 -4.85 -7.87
N SER A 29 -4.77 -4.86 -8.42
CA SER A 29 -5.74 -3.79 -8.18
C SER A 29 -6.20 -3.72 -6.73
N MET A 30 -6.43 -4.86 -6.09
CA MET A 30 -6.85 -4.89 -4.68
C MET A 30 -5.76 -4.35 -3.76
N VAL A 31 -4.52 -4.75 -3.99
CA VAL A 31 -3.39 -4.30 -3.19
C VAL A 31 -3.17 -2.80 -3.41
N ARG A 32 -3.27 -2.34 -4.65
CA ARG A 32 -3.11 -0.93 -4.98
C ARG A 32 -4.13 -0.07 -4.25
N LEU A 33 -5.41 -0.49 -4.27
CA LEU A 33 -6.47 0.22 -3.56
C LEU A 33 -6.26 0.16 -2.05
N ALA A 34 -5.79 -0.97 -1.54
CA ALA A 34 -5.52 -1.12 -0.11
C ALA A 34 -4.41 -0.17 0.34
N ILE A 35 -3.34 -0.04 -0.43
CA ILE A 35 -2.27 0.91 -0.13
C ILE A 35 -2.83 2.34 -0.14
N GLY A 36 -3.68 2.66 -1.11
CA GLY A 36 -4.34 3.96 -1.17
C GLY A 36 -5.16 4.26 0.07
N ASN A 37 -5.87 3.27 0.60
CA ASN A 37 -6.64 3.42 1.83
C ASN A 37 -5.74 3.69 3.03
N ILE A 38 -4.61 3.02 3.11
CA ILE A 38 -3.65 3.24 4.20
C ILE A 38 -3.08 4.66 4.11
N ILE A 39 -2.74 5.12 2.91
CA ILE A 39 -2.25 6.48 2.71
C ILE A 39 -3.25 7.51 3.25
N LYS A 40 -4.55 7.30 3.00
CA LYS A 40 -5.59 8.21 3.46
C LYS A 40 -5.73 8.24 4.98
N CYS A 41 -5.36 7.15 5.65
CA CYS A 41 -5.42 7.08 7.11
C CYS A 41 -4.24 7.76 7.79
N HIS A 42 -3.16 7.98 7.07
CA HIS A 42 -2.00 8.75 7.54
C HIS A 42 -2.15 10.19 7.10
N ASN A 43 -1.34 11.06 7.69
CA ASN A 43 -1.10 12.36 7.08
C ASN A 43 -0.32 12.10 5.79
N VAL A 44 -0.87 12.50 4.65
CA VAL A 44 -0.28 12.23 3.34
C VAL A 44 1.18 12.68 3.27
N SER A 45 1.50 13.80 3.92
CA SER A 45 2.87 14.33 3.93
C SER A 45 3.85 13.39 4.61
N GLU A 46 3.40 12.60 5.59
CA GLU A 46 4.25 11.63 6.29
C GLU A 46 4.71 10.50 5.36
N ILE A 47 3.93 10.23 4.33
CA ILE A 47 4.28 9.24 3.32
C ILE A 47 5.00 9.90 2.13
N ALA A 48 4.49 11.02 1.65
CA ALA A 48 5.00 11.69 0.47
C ALA A 48 6.44 12.16 0.62
N LYS A 49 6.78 12.75 1.77
CA LYS A 49 8.12 13.28 2.01
C LYS A 49 9.18 12.20 1.99
N PRO A 50 9.08 11.13 2.81
CA PRO A 50 10.08 10.06 2.76
C PRO A 50 10.14 9.36 1.41
N ALA A 51 9.03 9.23 0.72
CA ALA A 51 8.96 8.59 -0.58
C ALA A 51 9.45 9.50 -1.71
N CYS A 52 9.67 10.78 -1.43
CA CYS A 52 10.12 11.77 -2.42
C CYS A 52 9.16 11.91 -3.59
N VAL A 53 7.86 11.90 -3.32
CA VAL A 53 6.82 12.05 -4.34
C VAL A 53 5.82 13.11 -3.91
N SER A 54 5.07 13.64 -4.87
CA SER A 54 4.04 14.62 -4.57
C SER A 54 2.77 13.91 -4.07
N ARG A 55 1.92 14.66 -3.36
CA ARG A 55 0.61 14.16 -2.93
C ARG A 55 -0.22 13.73 -4.14
N ALA A 56 -0.21 14.54 -5.19
CA ALA A 56 -0.97 14.25 -6.40
C ALA A 56 -0.51 12.93 -7.02
N SER A 57 0.80 12.69 -7.05
CA SER A 57 1.34 11.45 -7.58
C SER A 57 0.90 10.24 -6.76
N LEU A 58 0.86 10.37 -5.42
CA LEU A 58 0.38 9.29 -4.56
C LEU A 58 -1.08 8.95 -4.84
N TYR A 59 -1.94 9.95 -4.87
CA TYR A 59 -3.36 9.72 -5.10
C TYR A 59 -3.62 9.17 -6.50
N SER A 60 -2.89 9.65 -7.49
CA SER A 60 -3.03 9.18 -8.86
C SER A 60 -2.58 7.74 -9.03
N ALA A 61 -1.47 7.37 -8.37
CA ALA A 61 -0.87 6.04 -8.53
C ALA A 61 -1.66 4.94 -7.80
N PHE A 62 -2.17 5.25 -6.61
CA PHE A 62 -2.78 4.25 -5.74
C PHE A 62 -4.30 4.36 -5.72
N ASN A 63 -4.89 4.47 -6.90
CA ASN A 63 -6.33 4.41 -7.06
C ASN A 63 -6.68 3.28 -8.02
N LYS A 64 -7.96 3.17 -8.32
CA LYS A 64 -8.52 2.10 -9.16
C LYS A 64 -7.81 1.99 -10.50
N ASP A 65 -7.52 3.12 -11.13
CA ASP A 65 -6.92 3.17 -12.46
C ASP A 65 -5.45 3.52 -12.45
N GLY A 66 -4.84 3.53 -11.27
CA GLY A 66 -3.44 3.89 -11.11
C GLY A 66 -2.50 2.81 -11.59
N ASN A 67 -1.25 3.20 -11.80
CA ASN A 67 -0.21 2.27 -12.23
C ASN A 67 1.13 2.71 -11.66
N PRO A 68 1.35 2.55 -10.35
CA PRO A 68 2.60 2.96 -9.72
C PRO A 68 3.75 2.10 -10.22
N SER A 69 4.92 2.70 -10.38
CA SER A 69 6.13 1.93 -10.67
C SER A 69 6.50 1.10 -9.45
N PHE A 70 7.28 0.04 -9.67
CA PHE A 70 7.77 -0.77 -8.56
C PHE A 70 8.61 0.06 -7.60
N ASP A 71 9.41 0.98 -8.13
CA ASP A 71 10.20 1.91 -7.33
C ASP A 71 9.31 2.74 -6.40
N MET A 72 8.22 3.29 -6.93
CA MET A 72 7.28 4.06 -6.11
C MET A 72 6.63 3.18 -5.04
N VAL A 73 6.25 1.96 -5.38
CA VAL A 73 5.65 1.02 -4.43
C VAL A 73 6.62 0.76 -3.28
N GLN A 74 7.90 0.48 -3.59
CA GLN A 74 8.90 0.23 -2.55
C GLN A 74 9.08 1.43 -1.63
N LYS A 75 9.17 2.64 -2.20
CA LYS A 75 9.37 3.85 -1.42
C LYS A 75 8.18 4.15 -0.52
N VAL A 76 6.98 3.96 -1.02
CA VAL A 76 5.76 4.20 -0.26
C VAL A 76 5.64 3.18 0.88
N LEU A 77 5.88 1.91 0.61
CA LEU A 77 5.84 0.88 1.64
C LEU A 77 6.89 1.12 2.72
N ALA A 78 8.10 1.51 2.33
CA ALA A 78 9.16 1.85 3.29
C ALA A 78 8.73 3.02 4.18
N ALA A 79 8.07 4.03 3.61
CA ALA A 79 7.58 5.17 4.37
C ALA A 79 6.51 4.76 5.39
N MET A 80 5.82 3.65 5.14
CA MET A 80 4.83 3.09 6.07
C MET A 80 5.46 2.14 7.08
N GLY A 81 6.76 1.88 6.99
CA GLY A 81 7.44 0.92 7.85
C GLY A 81 7.30 -0.52 7.39
N LEU A 82 7.00 -0.74 6.11
CA LEU A 82 6.77 -2.07 5.56
C LEU A 82 7.87 -2.47 4.58
N GLY A 83 8.18 -3.76 4.56
CA GLY A 83 9.09 -4.34 3.58
C GLY A 83 8.34 -5.29 2.65
N ILE A 84 8.99 -5.66 1.56
CA ILE A 84 8.44 -6.60 0.59
C ILE A 84 9.12 -7.95 0.78
N GLN A 85 8.33 -9.01 0.85
CA GLN A 85 8.80 -10.38 0.86
C GLN A 85 8.13 -11.16 -0.26
N PHE A 86 8.84 -12.12 -0.80
CA PHE A 86 8.28 -13.00 -1.83
C PHE A 86 8.03 -14.37 -1.23
N VAL A 87 6.92 -14.97 -1.61
CA VAL A 87 6.59 -16.31 -1.16
C VAL A 87 6.33 -17.18 -2.41
N PRO A 88 6.71 -18.45 -2.36
CA PRO A 88 6.41 -19.35 -3.49
C PRO A 88 4.89 -19.50 -3.63
N LEU A 89 4.44 -19.60 -4.86
CA LEU A 89 3.04 -19.94 -5.13
C LEU A 89 2.86 -21.44 -5.00
N GLU A 90 1.82 -21.84 -4.28
CA GLU A 90 1.57 -23.27 -4.06
C GLU A 90 0.96 -23.93 -5.30
N ASN A 91 0.21 -23.20 -6.11
CA ASN A 91 -0.54 -23.73 -7.23
C ASN A 91 -0.16 -23.02 -8.52
N ARG A 92 1.05 -23.14 -8.95
CA ARG A 92 1.41 -22.58 -10.23
C ARG A 92 1.59 -23.64 -11.32
#